data_80200e3d86fea562baea63778496a0fb
#
_entry.id   80200e3d86fea562baea63778496a0fb
#
_cell.length_a   1.000
_cell.length_b   1.000
_cell.length_c   1.000
_cell.angle_alpha   90.00
_cell.angle_beta   90.00
_cell.angle_gamma   90.00
#
_symmetry.space_group_name_H-M   'P 1'
#
loop_
_entity.id
_entity.type
_entity.pdbx_description
1 polymer ?
#
loop_
_entity_poly.entity_id
_entity_poly.type
_entity_poly.pdbx_seq_one_letter_code
_entity_poly.pdbx_strand_id
1 'polypeptide(L)'
;MTELSKYTTLHVGGPANRIVHARTEAELISAIADADAAGEQVLVLGGGSNILVADSGFSGVVIRVETTGNSYEIDACSGGMLQVSAGDNWDEFVLFTLEKGLANLESLSGIPGTCGGAPIQNIGAYGHEVSEVIARVRAYDRV
;
A
#
# COMPACT_ATOMS: atom_id res chain seq x y z
N MET A 1 -2.72 23.26 6.61
CA MET A 1 -3.48 22.01 6.40
C MET A 1 -3.28 21.56 4.97
N THR A 2 -3.16 20.27 4.73
CA THR A 2 -2.91 19.70 3.40
C THR A 2 -4.17 19.02 2.90
N GLU A 3 -4.62 19.40 1.67
CA GLU A 3 -5.82 18.82 1.07
C GLU A 3 -5.60 17.36 0.66
N LEU A 4 -6.47 16.47 1.14
CA LEU A 4 -6.42 15.04 0.83
C LEU A 4 -6.84 14.74 -0.62
N SER A 5 -7.56 15.63 -1.27
CA SER A 5 -7.88 15.55 -2.70
C SER A 5 -6.65 15.40 -3.60
N LYS A 6 -5.47 15.84 -3.15
CA LYS A 6 -4.20 15.66 -3.86
C LYS A 6 -3.64 14.24 -3.77
N TYR A 7 -4.18 13.44 -2.86
CA TYR A 7 -3.69 12.10 -2.51
C TYR A 7 -4.73 11.01 -2.76
N THR A 8 -5.86 11.35 -3.36
CA THR A 8 -6.92 10.41 -3.73
C THR A 8 -7.08 10.36 -5.24
N THR A 9 -7.35 9.19 -5.79
CA THR A 9 -7.59 9.00 -7.23
C THR A 9 -8.85 9.71 -7.71
N LEU A 10 -9.83 9.88 -6.83
CA LEU A 10 -11.06 10.63 -7.12
C LEU A 10 -10.86 12.14 -7.10
N HIS A 11 -9.70 12.64 -6.64
CA HIS A 11 -9.39 14.05 -6.48
C HIS A 11 -10.39 14.83 -5.61
N VAL A 12 -11.00 14.13 -4.64
CA VAL A 12 -11.90 14.70 -3.64
C VAL A 12 -11.37 14.45 -2.23
N GLY A 13 -11.80 15.26 -1.28
CA GLY A 13 -11.44 15.17 0.12
C GLY A 13 -10.84 16.46 0.67
N GLY A 14 -11.34 16.87 1.82
CA GLY A 14 -10.91 18.06 2.54
C GLY A 14 -9.55 17.89 3.23
N PRO A 15 -9.18 18.83 4.11
CA PRO A 15 -7.86 18.90 4.72
C PRO A 15 -7.61 17.79 5.74
N ALA A 16 -6.36 17.35 5.86
CA ALA A 16 -5.86 16.64 7.02
C ALA A 16 -5.19 17.58 8.02
N ASN A 17 -5.28 17.28 9.31
CA ASN A 17 -4.54 18.01 10.31
C ASN A 17 -3.03 17.93 10.08
N ARG A 18 -2.56 16.71 9.78
CA ARG A 18 -1.16 16.42 9.53
C ARG A 18 -1.04 15.27 8.53
N ILE A 19 -0.06 15.36 7.64
CA ILE A 19 0.34 14.24 6.77
C ILE A 19 1.81 13.92 7.07
N VAL A 20 2.10 12.64 7.25
CA VAL A 20 3.45 12.09 7.40
C VAL A 20 3.73 11.19 6.21
N HIS A 21 4.86 11.40 5.55
CA HIS A 21 5.35 10.56 4.46
C HIS A 21 6.35 9.55 5.02
N ALA A 22 5.94 8.31 5.18
CA ALA A 22 6.78 7.23 5.69
C ALA A 22 7.49 6.52 4.53
N ARG A 23 8.77 6.79 4.35
CA ARG A 23 9.61 6.21 3.29
C ARG A 23 10.38 4.98 3.74
N THR A 24 10.44 4.76 5.05
CA THR A 24 11.05 3.58 5.67
C THR A 24 10.08 2.94 6.65
N GLU A 25 10.30 1.66 6.94
CA GLU A 25 9.54 0.95 7.97
C GLU A 25 9.68 1.62 9.35
N ALA A 26 10.89 2.08 9.67
CA ALA A 26 11.13 2.75 10.95
C ALA A 26 10.34 4.07 11.08
N GLU A 27 10.26 4.86 9.99
CA GLU A 27 9.44 6.07 9.96
C GLU A 27 7.95 5.75 10.09
N LEU A 28 7.47 4.69 9.44
CA LEU A 28 6.08 4.24 9.54
C LEU A 28 5.72 3.86 10.97
N ILE A 29 6.53 3.01 11.59
CA ILE A 29 6.32 2.55 12.97
C ILE A 29 6.37 3.73 13.95
N SER A 30 7.37 4.61 13.83
CA SER A 30 7.50 5.78 14.68
C SER A 30 6.29 6.71 14.57
N ALA A 31 5.85 7.00 13.34
CA ALA A 31 4.71 7.89 13.12
C ALA A 31 3.40 7.33 13.70
N ILE A 32 3.20 6.01 13.62
CA ILE A 32 2.04 5.34 14.23
C ILE A 32 2.15 5.39 15.76
N ALA A 33 3.30 5.01 16.32
CA ALA A 33 3.51 5.00 17.78
C ALA A 33 3.35 6.39 18.40
N ASP A 34 3.87 7.44 17.74
CA ASP A 34 3.71 8.83 18.19
C ASP A 34 2.24 9.27 18.19
N ALA A 35 1.49 8.90 17.14
CA ALA A 35 0.07 9.19 17.06
C ALA A 35 -0.75 8.45 18.12
N ASP A 36 -0.44 7.17 18.35
CA ASP A 36 -1.10 6.37 19.39
C ASP A 36 -0.82 6.92 20.80
N ALA A 37 0.43 7.31 21.07
CA ALA A 37 0.81 7.93 22.33
C ALA A 37 0.11 9.28 22.55
N ALA A 38 -0.16 10.03 21.49
CA ALA A 38 -0.89 11.30 21.54
C ALA A 38 -2.42 11.13 21.54
N GLY A 39 -2.94 9.91 21.38
CA GLY A 39 -4.38 9.65 21.24
C GLY A 39 -4.97 10.22 19.94
N GLU A 40 -4.15 10.42 18.91
CA GLU A 40 -4.60 10.92 17.62
C GLU A 40 -5.23 9.79 16.77
N GLN A 41 -6.25 10.14 16.01
CA GLN A 41 -6.76 9.23 14.99
C GLN A 41 -5.74 9.06 13.86
N VAL A 42 -5.56 7.82 13.40
CA VAL A 42 -4.61 7.49 12.34
C VAL A 42 -5.35 6.98 11.11
N LEU A 43 -5.05 7.56 9.95
CA LEU A 43 -5.41 7.05 8.64
C LEU A 43 -4.14 6.64 7.90
N VAL A 44 -4.01 5.34 7.63
CA VAL A 44 -2.92 4.83 6.78
C VAL A 44 -3.35 4.93 5.32
N LEU A 45 -2.55 5.60 4.51
CA LEU A 45 -2.85 5.88 3.12
C LEU A 45 -1.77 5.29 2.20
N GLY A 46 -2.17 4.46 1.26
CA GLY A 46 -1.32 4.00 0.15
C GLY A 46 -1.49 4.91 -1.08
N GLY A 47 -1.85 4.33 -2.21
CA GLY A 47 -2.08 5.07 -3.47
C GLY A 47 -3.34 5.94 -3.51
N GLY A 48 -4.22 5.85 -2.53
CA GLY A 48 -5.45 6.64 -2.47
C GLY A 48 -6.54 6.23 -3.46
N SER A 49 -6.45 5.01 -4.00
CA SER A 49 -7.38 4.50 -5.03
C SER A 49 -8.66 3.89 -4.45
N ASN A 50 -8.65 3.52 -3.17
CA ASN A 50 -9.81 2.88 -2.52
C ASN A 50 -10.27 3.65 -1.28
N ILE A 51 -10.32 4.97 -1.39
CA ILE A 51 -10.76 5.83 -0.29
C ILE A 51 -11.61 6.98 -0.82
N LEU A 52 -12.67 7.28 -0.10
CA LEU A 52 -13.49 8.48 -0.28
C LEU A 52 -13.42 9.31 1.00
N VAL A 53 -12.84 10.49 0.89
CA VAL A 53 -12.68 11.41 2.02
C VAL A 53 -13.72 12.52 1.91
N ALA A 54 -14.39 12.83 3.02
CA ALA A 54 -15.36 13.92 3.09
C ALA A 54 -14.71 15.30 2.92
N ASP A 55 -15.48 16.30 2.50
CA ASP A 55 -14.99 17.68 2.35
C ASP A 55 -14.54 18.30 3.67
N SER A 56 -15.08 17.81 4.81
CA SER A 56 -14.60 18.18 6.14
C SER A 56 -13.19 17.70 6.46
N GLY A 57 -12.64 16.80 5.65
CA GLY A 57 -11.31 16.24 5.82
C GLY A 57 -11.21 15.18 6.90
N PHE A 58 -10.00 15.02 7.45
CA PHE A 58 -9.67 14.06 8.50
C PHE A 58 -8.97 14.75 9.66
N SER A 59 -9.57 14.65 10.84
CA SER A 59 -9.12 15.35 12.07
C SER A 59 -8.01 14.61 12.85
N GLY A 60 -7.21 13.81 12.17
CA GLY A 60 -6.09 13.06 12.72
C GLY A 60 -4.82 13.19 11.88
N VAL A 61 -3.91 12.24 12.07
CA VAL A 61 -2.72 12.11 11.24
C VAL A 61 -2.97 11.13 10.10
N VAL A 62 -2.66 11.56 8.87
CA VAL A 62 -2.60 10.70 7.69
C VAL A 62 -1.15 10.26 7.51
N ILE A 63 -0.91 8.96 7.52
CA ILE A 63 0.43 8.40 7.29
C ILE A 63 0.43 7.78 5.89
N ARG A 64 1.11 8.45 4.98
CA ARG A 64 1.27 7.96 3.61
C ARG A 64 2.43 6.99 3.56
N VAL A 65 2.15 5.76 3.13
CA VAL A 65 3.15 4.70 2.99
C VAL A 65 3.86 4.87 1.65
N GLU A 66 5.15 5.23 1.72
CA GLU A 66 6.02 5.48 0.56
C GLU A 66 7.30 4.61 0.64
N THR A 67 7.23 3.49 1.36
CA THR A 67 8.33 2.53 1.40
C THR A 67 8.52 1.89 0.03
N THR A 68 9.77 1.75 -0.41
CA THR A 68 10.09 1.19 -1.73
C THR A 68 11.16 0.12 -1.63
N GLY A 69 11.16 -0.78 -2.59
CA GLY A 69 12.17 -1.81 -2.76
C GLY A 69 11.59 -3.21 -2.84
N ASN A 70 12.24 -4.00 -3.67
CA ASN A 70 11.90 -5.41 -3.83
C ASN A 70 13.17 -6.27 -3.80
N SER A 71 12.97 -7.52 -3.44
CA SER A 71 13.97 -8.59 -3.58
C SER A 71 13.29 -9.84 -4.12
N TYR A 72 14.05 -10.70 -4.76
CA TYR A 72 13.51 -11.92 -5.33
C TYR A 72 14.52 -13.06 -5.29
N GLU A 73 13.98 -14.25 -5.14
CA GLU A 73 14.69 -15.50 -5.29
C GLU A 73 13.91 -16.34 -6.31
N ILE A 74 14.59 -16.77 -7.38
CA ILE A 74 13.97 -17.59 -8.42
C ILE A 74 14.74 -18.90 -8.49
N ASP A 75 14.03 -20.00 -8.34
CA ASP A 75 14.55 -21.36 -8.49
C ASP A 75 13.78 -22.06 -9.60
N ALA A 76 14.50 -22.75 -10.47
CA ALA A 76 13.91 -23.41 -11.65
C ALA A 76 12.91 -24.52 -11.30
N CYS A 77 12.96 -25.06 -10.07
CA CYS A 77 12.10 -26.16 -9.66
C CYS A 77 10.93 -25.71 -8.77
N SER A 78 11.14 -24.66 -7.96
CA SER A 78 10.16 -24.18 -6.96
C SER A 78 9.46 -22.88 -7.36
N GLY A 79 9.86 -22.26 -8.47
CA GLY A 79 9.30 -20.99 -8.92
C GLY A 79 9.99 -19.78 -8.30
N GLY A 80 9.26 -18.67 -8.10
CA GLY A 80 9.81 -17.42 -7.57
C GLY A 80 9.18 -17.02 -6.25
N MET A 81 10.02 -16.59 -5.31
CA MET A 81 9.60 -15.88 -4.10
C MET A 81 10.04 -14.43 -4.23
N LEU A 82 9.08 -13.51 -4.20
CA LEU A 82 9.33 -12.08 -4.25
C LEU A 82 8.89 -11.43 -2.95
N GLN A 83 9.71 -10.51 -2.49
CA GLN A 83 9.36 -9.60 -1.41
C GLN A 83 9.30 -8.19 -1.98
N VAL A 84 8.22 -7.47 -1.72
CA VAL A 84 7.97 -6.13 -2.21
C VAL A 84 7.56 -5.22 -1.06
N SER A 85 7.97 -3.97 -1.10
CA SER A 85 7.61 -2.98 -0.09
C SER A 85 6.16 -2.51 -0.26
N ALA A 86 5.53 -2.17 0.86
CA ALA A 86 4.12 -1.80 0.90
C ALA A 86 3.77 -0.55 0.06
N GLY A 87 4.71 0.39 -0.10
CA GLY A 87 4.51 1.62 -0.85
C GLY A 87 4.83 1.52 -2.35
N ASP A 88 5.40 0.40 -2.82
CA ASP A 88 5.66 0.20 -4.25
C ASP A 88 4.35 0.20 -5.05
N ASN A 89 4.42 0.73 -6.28
CA ASN A 89 3.28 0.74 -7.17
C ASN A 89 2.91 -0.69 -7.58
N TRP A 90 1.61 -1.01 -7.50
CA TRP A 90 1.13 -2.36 -7.79
C TRP A 90 1.38 -2.79 -9.23
N ASP A 91 1.03 -1.95 -10.21
CA ASP A 91 1.15 -2.33 -11.62
C ASP A 91 2.62 -2.43 -12.06
N GLU A 92 3.49 -1.53 -11.59
CA GLU A 92 4.93 -1.63 -11.82
C GLU A 92 5.50 -2.94 -11.24
N PHE A 93 5.01 -3.37 -10.08
CA PHE A 93 5.39 -4.65 -9.50
C PHE A 93 4.91 -5.83 -10.35
N VAL A 94 3.68 -5.81 -10.86
CA VAL A 94 3.18 -6.84 -11.78
C VAL A 94 4.05 -6.91 -13.03
N LEU A 95 4.35 -5.78 -13.66
CA LEU A 95 5.23 -5.73 -14.83
C LEU A 95 6.62 -6.31 -14.53
N PHE A 96 7.19 -5.96 -13.37
CA PHE A 96 8.46 -6.53 -12.90
C PHE A 96 8.41 -8.05 -12.78
N THR A 97 7.31 -8.64 -12.27
CA THR A 97 7.17 -10.11 -12.19
C THR A 97 7.18 -10.76 -13.56
N LEU A 98 6.49 -10.16 -14.54
CA LEU A 98 6.45 -10.62 -15.92
C LEU A 98 7.83 -10.55 -16.60
N GLU A 99 8.58 -9.48 -16.37
CA GLU A 99 9.97 -9.35 -16.86
C GLU A 99 10.88 -10.45 -16.29
N LYS A 100 10.59 -10.95 -15.09
CA LYS A 100 11.31 -12.08 -14.49
C LYS A 100 10.81 -13.46 -14.96
N GLY A 101 9.84 -13.50 -15.85
CA GLY A 101 9.25 -14.74 -16.35
C GLY A 101 8.33 -15.44 -15.35
N LEU A 102 7.83 -14.72 -14.36
CA LEU A 102 6.89 -15.23 -13.37
C LEU A 102 5.45 -14.95 -13.83
N ALA A 103 4.57 -15.90 -13.57
CA ALA A 103 3.15 -15.85 -13.93
C ALA A 103 2.25 -15.72 -12.68
N ASN A 104 0.94 -15.64 -12.92
CA ASN A 104 -0.16 -15.60 -11.95
C ASN A 104 -0.48 -14.21 -11.36
N LEU A 105 0.21 -13.15 -11.80
CA LEU A 105 -0.17 -11.77 -11.46
C LEU A 105 -0.64 -10.97 -12.69
N GLU A 106 -0.49 -11.48 -13.87
CA GLU A 106 -0.78 -10.78 -15.14
C GLU A 106 -2.22 -10.30 -15.25
N SER A 107 -3.18 -11.09 -14.74
CA SER A 107 -4.60 -10.72 -14.72
C SER A 107 -4.92 -9.55 -13.77
N LEU A 108 -4.03 -9.24 -12.85
CA LEU A 108 -4.17 -8.18 -11.87
C LEU A 108 -3.44 -6.88 -12.27
N SER A 109 -2.85 -6.84 -13.48
CA SER A 109 -2.24 -5.64 -14.05
C SER A 109 -3.29 -4.54 -14.26
N GLY A 110 -2.87 -3.28 -14.09
CA GLY A 110 -3.75 -2.12 -14.23
C GLY A 110 -4.64 -1.82 -13.04
N ILE A 111 -4.69 -2.68 -12.01
CA ILE A 111 -5.41 -2.36 -10.77
C ILE A 111 -4.64 -1.23 -10.06
N PRO A 112 -5.29 -0.09 -9.77
CA PRO A 112 -4.60 1.04 -9.15
C PRO A 112 -4.30 0.79 -7.68
N GLY A 113 -3.19 1.34 -7.18
CA GLY A 113 -2.84 1.29 -5.77
C GLY A 113 -1.39 0.89 -5.51
N THR A 114 -1.13 0.45 -4.28
CA THR A 114 0.20 0.03 -3.83
C THR A 114 0.19 -1.43 -3.38
N CYS A 115 1.36 -2.05 -3.36
CA CYS A 115 1.53 -3.45 -2.96
C CYS A 115 1.03 -3.74 -1.55
N GLY A 116 1.19 -2.79 -0.60
CA GLY A 116 0.63 -2.93 0.75
C GLY A 116 -0.89 -2.80 0.82
N GLY A 117 -1.51 -2.10 -0.14
CA GLY A 117 -2.97 -2.01 -0.25
C GLY A 117 -3.61 -3.27 -0.82
N ALA A 118 -2.89 -3.99 -1.66
CA ALA A 118 -3.40 -5.16 -2.37
C ALA A 118 -4.00 -6.25 -1.46
N PRO A 119 -3.33 -6.71 -0.38
CA PRO A 119 -3.89 -7.73 0.50
C PRO A 119 -5.04 -7.23 1.38
N ILE A 120 -5.12 -5.93 1.67
CA ILE A 120 -6.14 -5.38 2.58
C ILE A 120 -7.55 -5.63 2.06
N GLN A 121 -7.77 -5.48 0.77
CA GLN A 121 -9.06 -5.69 0.11
C GLN A 121 -9.06 -6.91 -0.80
N ASN A 122 -8.00 -7.74 -0.76
CA ASN A 122 -7.85 -8.92 -1.60
C ASN A 122 -8.15 -8.57 -3.08
N ILE A 123 -7.36 -7.66 -3.66
CA ILE A 123 -7.61 -7.19 -5.03
C ILE A 123 -7.74 -8.37 -5.99
N GLY A 124 -8.68 -8.27 -6.91
CA GLY A 124 -8.97 -9.33 -7.86
C GLY A 124 -9.50 -8.80 -9.18
N ALA A 125 -9.23 -9.54 -10.25
CA ALA A 125 -9.75 -9.30 -11.58
C ALA A 125 -9.77 -10.60 -12.39
N TYR A 126 -10.71 -10.70 -13.31
CA TYR A 126 -10.82 -11.84 -14.23
C TYR A 126 -10.91 -13.21 -13.55
N GLY A 127 -11.46 -13.27 -12.33
CA GLY A 127 -11.62 -14.49 -11.55
C GLY A 127 -10.40 -14.92 -10.76
N HIS A 128 -9.34 -14.11 -10.72
CA HIS A 128 -8.15 -14.30 -9.89
C HIS A 128 -8.06 -13.26 -8.78
N GLU A 129 -7.51 -13.65 -7.66
CA GLU A 129 -7.32 -12.81 -6.47
C GLU A 129 -5.87 -12.84 -6.02
N VAL A 130 -5.40 -11.74 -5.44
CA VAL A 130 -4.00 -11.65 -4.97
C VAL A 130 -3.69 -12.64 -3.86
N SER A 131 -4.68 -13.06 -3.09
CA SER A 131 -4.54 -14.09 -2.05
C SER A 131 -4.04 -15.44 -2.57
N GLU A 132 -4.25 -15.75 -3.85
CA GLU A 132 -3.80 -16.99 -4.48
C GLU A 132 -2.26 -17.10 -4.56
N VAL A 133 -1.57 -15.95 -4.54
CA VAL A 133 -0.11 -15.87 -4.71
C VAL A 133 0.61 -15.30 -3.51
N ILE A 134 -0.09 -14.74 -2.53
CA ILE A 134 0.53 -14.20 -1.31
C ILE A 134 0.90 -15.35 -0.36
N ALA A 135 2.19 -15.51 -0.11
CA ALA A 135 2.70 -16.46 0.87
C ALA A 135 2.77 -15.88 2.29
N ARG A 136 3.05 -14.58 2.41
CA ARG A 136 3.23 -13.91 3.70
C ARG A 136 2.98 -12.41 3.59
N VAL A 137 2.37 -11.83 4.63
CA VAL A 137 2.27 -10.38 4.83
C VAL A 137 2.95 -10.04 6.15
N ARG A 138 3.84 -9.04 6.11
CA ARG A 138 4.42 -8.45 7.32
C ARG A 138 3.62 -7.21 7.69
N ALA A 139 3.15 -7.15 8.91
CA ALA A 139 2.33 -6.07 9.43
C ALA A 139 2.87 -5.55 10.75
N TYR A 140 2.56 -4.31 11.08
CA TYR A 140 2.81 -3.72 12.38
C TYR A 140 1.52 -3.76 13.19
N ASP A 141 1.58 -4.43 14.36
CA ASP A 141 0.49 -4.47 15.32
C ASP A 141 0.58 -3.25 16.24
N ARG A 142 -0.52 -2.51 16.36
CA ARG A 142 -0.63 -1.28 17.15
C ARG A 142 -1.01 -1.54 18.61
N VAL A 143 -1.27 -2.83 19.00
CA VAL A 143 -1.71 -3.20 20.34
C VAL A 143 -0.53 -3.67 21.17
#